data_30d3d3bdc58d23f280b8f44e89280adc
#
_entry.id   30d3d3bdc58d23f280b8f44e89280adc
#
_cell.length_a   1.000
_cell.length_b   1.000
_cell.length_c   1.000
_cell.angle_alpha   90.00
_cell.angle_beta   90.00
_cell.angle_gamma   90.00
#
_symmetry.space_group_name_H-M   'P 1'
#
loop_
_entity.id
_entity.type
_entity.pdbx_description
1 polymer ?
#
loop_
_entity_poly.entity_id
_entity_poly.type
_entity_poly.pdbx_seq_one_letter_code
_entity_poly.pdbx_strand_id
1 'polypeptide(L)'
;MSRSVGSLASCYAIGLMALWAGVAQADQGPGAQDQGADQFQGVAPQVSGIPTCFDTNHVVLEINNIQVEYWKTTTPNQFHSRAHVRGPVVRIYNDHSGHNHISVQIGRTADVAIELIYNQEFGALPDLAVGAEVETCGDYITSTAQSGGYPASPDGAIVHWVHRSTRPGHESGYVAISGVVYGY
;
A
#
# COMPACT_ATOMS: atom_id res chain seq x y z
N MET A 1 -59.33 1.06 -4.60
CA MET A 1 -59.79 0.05 -5.54
C MET A 1 -58.63 -0.88 -5.82
N SER A 2 -58.81 -2.03 -5.35
CA SER A 2 -58.64 -3.44 -5.78
C SER A 2 -57.18 -3.91 -5.74
N ARG A 3 -56.75 -4.64 -4.74
CA ARG A 3 -56.80 -6.09 -4.43
C ARG A 3 -56.19 -6.96 -5.54
N SER A 4 -55.08 -7.66 -5.28
CA SER A 4 -55.12 -9.10 -5.35
C SER A 4 -53.94 -9.75 -4.61
N VAL A 5 -54.31 -10.74 -3.83
CA VAL A 5 -53.56 -11.65 -2.97
C VAL A 5 -53.44 -12.98 -3.73
N GLY A 6 -52.35 -13.71 -3.54
CA GLY A 6 -52.21 -15.11 -3.95
C GLY A 6 -50.86 -15.62 -3.44
N SER A 7 -50.73 -16.26 -2.40
CA SER A 7 -51.11 -17.52 -1.76
C SER A 7 -50.56 -18.78 -2.44
N LEU A 8 -49.66 -19.44 -1.66
CA LEU A 8 -49.44 -20.87 -1.43
C LEU A 8 -48.97 -21.80 -2.58
N ALA A 9 -47.84 -22.48 -2.34
CA ALA A 9 -47.90 -23.92 -2.13
C ALA A 9 -46.54 -24.52 -1.67
N SER A 10 -46.66 -25.17 -0.57
CA SER A 10 -45.72 -26.08 0.07
C SER A 10 -45.68 -27.41 -0.67
N CYS A 11 -44.50 -28.03 -0.87
CA CYS A 11 -44.39 -29.45 -1.11
C CYS A 11 -43.21 -30.03 -0.35
N TYR A 12 -43.55 -30.83 0.64
CA TYR A 12 -42.67 -31.81 1.30
C TYR A 12 -42.42 -33.00 0.37
N ALA A 13 -41.21 -33.51 0.33
CA ALA A 13 -40.93 -34.88 -0.09
C ALA A 13 -39.82 -35.47 0.79
N ILE A 14 -40.21 -36.46 1.57
CA ILE A 14 -39.39 -37.38 2.37
C ILE A 14 -39.05 -38.60 1.51
N GLY A 15 -37.87 -39.14 1.69
CA GLY A 15 -37.54 -40.47 1.19
C GLY A 15 -36.02 -40.63 0.98
N LEU A 16 -35.40 -41.42 1.54
CA LEU A 16 -35.17 -42.75 2.05
C LEU A 16 -33.67 -43.03 2.13
N MET A 17 -33.27 -43.67 3.20
CA MET A 17 -31.93 -44.25 3.47
C MET A 17 -31.56 -45.31 2.44
N ALA A 18 -30.25 -45.39 2.12
CA ALA A 18 -29.61 -46.65 1.75
C ALA A 18 -28.19 -46.68 2.33
N LEU A 19 -28.03 -47.56 3.31
CA LEU A 19 -26.76 -48.02 3.84
C LEU A 19 -26.12 -48.95 2.79
N TRP A 20 -24.86 -48.68 2.45
CA TRP A 20 -23.98 -49.72 1.89
C TRP A 20 -22.62 -49.61 2.57
N ALA A 21 -22.31 -50.64 3.34
CA ALA A 21 -20.99 -50.93 3.84
C ALA A 21 -20.21 -51.70 2.76
N GLY A 22 -19.03 -51.23 2.45
CA GLY A 22 -18.10 -51.91 1.57
C GLY A 22 -16.69 -51.56 1.95
N VAL A 23 -16.05 -52.40 2.77
CA VAL A 23 -14.64 -52.35 3.13
C VAL A 23 -13.84 -52.86 1.91
N ALA A 24 -12.92 -52.05 1.41
CA ALA A 24 -11.79 -52.51 0.62
C ALA A 24 -10.57 -51.67 1.00
N GLN A 25 -9.65 -52.27 1.77
CA GLN A 25 -8.30 -51.79 1.91
C GLN A 25 -7.56 -52.02 0.60
N ALA A 26 -6.96 -50.98 0.06
CA ALA A 26 -5.97 -51.05 -0.99
C ALA A 26 -4.79 -50.17 -0.62
N ASP A 27 -3.71 -50.83 -0.31
CA ASP A 27 -2.30 -50.55 -0.55
C ASP A 27 -1.88 -49.08 -0.67
N GLN A 28 -1.22 -48.58 0.38
CA GLN A 28 -0.53 -47.28 0.40
C GLN A 28 0.86 -47.44 -0.21
N GLY A 29 0.98 -47.18 -1.52
CA GLY A 29 2.26 -46.87 -2.13
C GLY A 29 2.79 -45.55 -1.56
N PRO A 30 4.12 -45.32 -1.49
CA PRO A 30 4.68 -44.08 -1.00
C PRO A 30 4.35 -42.96 -1.98
N GLY A 31 3.35 -42.11 -1.60
CA GLY A 31 2.98 -40.93 -2.34
C GLY A 31 4.13 -39.94 -2.30
N ALA A 32 4.58 -39.56 -3.50
CA ALA A 32 5.43 -38.43 -3.72
C ALA A 32 4.78 -37.19 -3.03
N GLN A 33 5.46 -36.64 -2.08
CA GLN A 33 5.10 -35.33 -1.48
C GLN A 33 5.25 -34.29 -2.59
N ASP A 34 4.12 -33.87 -3.14
CA ASP A 34 4.02 -32.63 -3.91
C ASP A 34 4.43 -31.50 -2.97
N GLN A 35 5.69 -31.10 -3.08
CA GLN A 35 6.19 -29.89 -2.44
C GLN A 35 5.54 -28.73 -3.19
N GLY A 36 4.38 -28.32 -2.68
CA GLY A 36 3.74 -27.10 -3.09
C GLY A 36 4.80 -26.01 -3.14
N ALA A 37 4.98 -25.42 -4.31
CA ALA A 37 5.80 -24.25 -4.50
C ALA A 37 5.25 -23.17 -3.57
N ASP A 38 5.91 -23.03 -2.41
CA ASP A 38 5.76 -21.89 -1.52
C ASP A 38 6.11 -20.67 -2.37
N GLN A 39 5.08 -19.96 -2.81
CA GLN A 39 5.26 -18.65 -3.40
C GLN A 39 5.78 -17.76 -2.27
N PHE A 40 7.11 -17.70 -2.16
CA PHE A 40 7.78 -16.67 -1.41
C PHE A 40 7.34 -15.33 -2.01
N GLN A 41 6.27 -14.76 -1.47
CA GLN A 41 6.04 -13.33 -1.56
C GLN A 41 7.20 -12.70 -0.79
N GLY A 42 8.22 -12.27 -1.52
CA GLY A 42 9.42 -11.72 -0.95
C GLY A 42 9.06 -10.50 -0.10
N VAL A 43 9.23 -10.63 1.20
CA VAL A 43 9.20 -9.48 2.11
C VAL A 43 10.30 -8.53 1.65
N ALA A 44 9.98 -7.23 1.54
CA ALA A 44 10.95 -6.22 1.18
C ALA A 44 12.20 -6.32 2.08
N PRO A 45 13.40 -6.08 1.54
CA PRO A 45 14.62 -6.08 2.34
C PRO A 45 14.49 -5.12 3.52
N GLN A 46 14.67 -5.60 4.73
CA GLN A 46 14.68 -4.80 5.95
C GLN A 46 16.11 -4.42 6.28
N VAL A 47 16.38 -3.13 6.41
CA VAL A 47 17.70 -2.60 6.81
C VAL A 47 17.63 -2.20 8.27
N SER A 48 18.65 -2.52 9.04
CA SER A 48 18.74 -2.08 10.43
C SER A 48 19.05 -0.58 10.49
N GLY A 49 18.17 0.18 11.10
CA GLY A 49 18.21 1.64 11.20
C GLY A 49 17.59 2.35 9.98
N ILE A 50 17.09 3.56 10.23
CA ILE A 50 16.49 4.39 9.18
C ILE A 50 17.62 5.04 8.40
N PRO A 51 17.65 4.96 7.03
CA PRO A 51 18.66 5.59 6.21
C PRO A 51 18.61 7.11 6.31
N THR A 52 19.74 7.76 6.06
CA THR A 52 19.79 9.22 5.95
C THR A 52 19.04 9.67 4.69
N CYS A 53 18.12 10.62 4.84
CA CYS A 53 17.49 11.28 3.72
C CYS A 53 18.38 12.41 3.20
N PHE A 54 18.52 12.53 1.88
CA PHE A 54 19.29 13.61 1.23
C PHE A 54 18.41 14.43 0.30
N ASP A 55 18.71 15.71 0.18
CA ASP A 55 18.14 16.56 -0.85
C ASP A 55 18.81 16.33 -2.22
N THR A 56 18.39 17.06 -3.24
CA THR A 56 18.93 16.97 -4.61
C THR A 56 20.40 17.43 -4.75
N ASN A 57 20.96 18.08 -3.73
CA ASN A 57 22.36 18.50 -3.67
C ASN A 57 23.21 17.59 -2.80
N HIS A 58 22.67 16.41 -2.42
CA HIS A 58 23.31 15.47 -1.51
C HIS A 58 23.61 16.05 -0.12
N VAL A 59 22.75 16.97 0.33
CA VAL A 59 22.78 17.52 1.70
C VAL A 59 21.74 16.78 2.54
N VAL A 60 22.10 16.47 3.79
CA VAL A 60 21.17 15.81 4.73
C VAL A 60 19.88 16.61 4.84
N LEU A 61 18.77 15.95 4.59
CA LEU A 61 17.44 16.53 4.69
C LEU A 61 16.76 16.01 5.96
N GLU A 62 16.62 16.86 6.94
CA GLU A 62 15.85 16.60 8.14
C GLU A 62 14.34 16.51 7.82
N ILE A 63 13.54 15.97 8.73
CA ILE A 63 12.08 15.92 8.58
C ILE A 63 11.55 17.32 8.31
N ASN A 64 10.93 17.50 7.15
CA ASN A 64 10.53 18.79 6.64
C ASN A 64 9.01 18.95 6.41
N ASN A 65 8.18 18.32 7.25
CA ASN A 65 6.72 18.35 7.17
C ASN A 65 6.16 19.76 6.96
N ILE A 66 6.65 20.75 7.73
CA ILE A 66 6.20 22.16 7.65
C ILE A 66 6.48 22.74 6.26
N GLN A 67 7.64 22.43 5.69
CA GLN A 67 8.00 22.91 4.35
C GLN A 67 7.12 22.22 3.28
N VAL A 68 6.84 20.94 3.45
CA VAL A 68 5.97 20.17 2.55
C VAL A 68 4.53 20.71 2.61
N GLU A 69 4.00 20.99 3.79
CA GLU A 69 2.70 21.65 3.98
C GLU A 69 2.64 23.01 3.28
N TYR A 70 3.69 23.81 3.40
CA TYR A 70 3.81 25.08 2.70
C TYR A 70 3.79 24.89 1.17
N TRP A 71 4.57 23.95 0.62
CA TRP A 71 4.58 23.66 -0.82
C TRP A 71 3.21 23.25 -1.34
N LYS A 72 2.50 22.38 -0.63
CA LYS A 72 1.15 21.95 -1.02
C LYS A 72 0.19 23.09 -1.31
N THR A 73 0.33 24.18 -0.59
CA THR A 73 -0.60 25.34 -0.66
C THR A 73 -0.11 26.50 -1.53
N THR A 74 1.19 26.55 -1.83
CA THR A 74 1.80 27.72 -2.47
C THR A 74 2.45 27.42 -3.82
N THR A 75 2.70 26.15 -4.15
CA THR A 75 3.39 25.82 -5.39
C THR A 75 2.41 25.37 -6.49
N PRO A 76 2.75 25.60 -7.77
CA PRO A 76 1.92 25.15 -8.88
C PRO A 76 1.92 23.63 -8.99
N ASN A 77 0.90 23.09 -9.69
CA ASN A 77 0.86 21.67 -10.07
C ASN A 77 2.16 21.27 -10.79
N GLN A 78 2.68 20.07 -10.46
CA GLN A 78 3.98 19.55 -10.97
C GLN A 78 5.22 20.33 -10.50
N PHE A 79 5.13 21.06 -9.38
CA PHE A 79 6.34 21.50 -8.68
C PHE A 79 7.01 20.27 -8.04
N HIS A 80 8.32 20.14 -8.22
CA HIS A 80 9.15 19.05 -7.72
C HIS A 80 10.15 19.53 -6.68
N SER A 81 10.37 18.72 -5.66
CA SER A 81 11.39 18.90 -4.64
C SER A 81 11.73 17.55 -3.99
N ARG A 82 12.49 17.56 -2.88
CA ARG A 82 12.69 16.38 -2.04
C ARG A 82 11.94 16.55 -0.72
N ALA A 83 11.30 15.47 -0.26
CA ALA A 83 10.60 15.44 1.00
C ALA A 83 11.15 14.36 1.91
N HIS A 84 11.26 14.71 3.19
CA HIS A 84 11.47 13.81 4.30
C HIS A 84 10.33 14.04 5.31
N VAL A 85 9.31 13.20 5.24
CA VAL A 85 8.10 13.41 6.04
C VAL A 85 7.86 12.26 7.00
N ARG A 86 7.21 12.59 8.12
CA ARG A 86 6.86 11.62 9.15
C ARG A 86 5.51 11.94 9.76
N GLY A 87 4.71 10.89 9.97
CA GLY A 87 3.44 10.98 10.65
C GLY A 87 2.61 9.71 10.57
N PRO A 88 1.44 9.69 11.20
CA PRO A 88 0.56 8.53 11.17
C PRO A 88 -0.15 8.41 9.81
N VAL A 89 -0.42 7.17 9.43
CA VAL A 89 -1.35 6.85 8.34
C VAL A 89 -2.75 7.33 8.71
N VAL A 90 -3.38 8.12 7.86
CA VAL A 90 -4.75 8.62 8.05
C VAL A 90 -5.74 8.00 7.08
N ARG A 91 -5.26 7.47 5.96
CA ARG A 91 -6.06 6.77 4.96
C ARG A 91 -5.21 5.81 4.15
N ILE A 92 -5.82 4.70 3.73
CA ILE A 92 -5.24 3.76 2.79
C ILE A 92 -6.16 3.75 1.58
N TYR A 93 -5.61 4.06 0.41
CA TYR A 93 -6.33 4.03 -0.85
C TYR A 93 -6.22 2.65 -1.48
N ASN A 94 -7.05 2.38 -2.48
CA ASN A 94 -6.94 1.15 -3.24
C ASN A 94 -5.63 1.14 -4.04
N ASP A 95 -4.93 0.03 -3.98
CA ASP A 95 -3.73 -0.20 -4.78
C ASP A 95 -4.09 -0.23 -6.27
N HIS A 96 -3.26 0.40 -7.08
CA HIS A 96 -3.39 0.32 -8.53
C HIS A 96 -2.02 0.44 -9.22
N SER A 97 -1.93 -0.14 -10.42
CA SER A 97 -0.71 -0.08 -11.25
C SER A 97 0.56 -0.58 -10.53
N GLY A 98 0.42 -1.56 -9.60
CA GLY A 98 1.55 -2.10 -8.84
C GLY A 98 2.10 -1.18 -7.76
N HIS A 99 1.30 -0.21 -7.29
CA HIS A 99 1.68 0.73 -6.25
C HIS A 99 0.71 0.68 -5.07
N ASN A 100 1.25 0.82 -3.86
CA ASN A 100 0.47 1.14 -2.67
C ASN A 100 0.29 2.66 -2.59
N HIS A 101 -0.91 3.09 -2.22
CA HIS A 101 -1.32 4.48 -2.10
C HIS A 101 -1.76 4.76 -0.66
N ILE A 102 -1.01 5.57 0.08
CA ILE A 102 -1.16 5.75 1.53
C ILE A 102 -1.16 7.23 1.85
N SER A 103 -2.19 7.70 2.56
CA SER A 103 -2.26 9.07 3.05
C SER A 103 -1.58 9.17 4.42
N VAL A 104 -0.54 9.99 4.52
CA VAL A 104 0.26 10.22 5.72
C VAL A 104 0.02 11.65 6.21
N GLN A 105 -0.40 11.80 7.46
CA GLN A 105 -0.57 13.12 8.06
C GLN A 105 0.77 13.80 8.25
N ILE A 106 0.88 15.06 7.79
CA ILE A 106 2.09 15.87 7.93
C ILE A 106 1.85 17.16 8.74
N GLY A 107 0.59 17.52 8.96
CA GLY A 107 0.18 18.69 9.72
C GLY A 107 -0.53 18.34 11.03
N ARG A 108 -1.20 19.34 11.60
CA ARG A 108 -1.86 19.18 12.91
C ARG A 108 -3.14 18.34 12.86
N THR A 109 -3.78 18.26 11.71
CA THR A 109 -5.07 17.59 11.51
C THR A 109 -4.95 16.56 10.40
N ALA A 110 -5.82 15.54 10.38
CA ALA A 110 -5.77 14.43 9.43
C ALA A 110 -6.03 14.82 7.97
N ASP A 111 -6.61 16.00 7.73
CA ASP A 111 -6.81 16.58 6.40
C ASP A 111 -5.54 17.26 5.85
N VAL A 112 -4.55 17.54 6.70
CA VAL A 112 -3.23 18.00 6.28
C VAL A 112 -2.32 16.77 6.10
N ALA A 113 -2.54 16.07 5.00
CA ALA A 113 -1.85 14.84 4.67
C ALA A 113 -1.19 14.91 3.29
N ILE A 114 -0.33 13.96 2.99
CA ILE A 114 0.32 13.76 1.70
C ILE A 114 0.17 12.31 1.27
N GLU A 115 -0.03 12.07 -0.01
CA GLU A 115 -0.09 10.72 -0.55
C GLU A 115 1.32 10.16 -0.75
N LEU A 116 1.62 9.08 -0.07
CA LEU A 116 2.81 8.25 -0.28
C LEU A 116 2.48 7.21 -1.35
N ILE A 117 3.27 7.16 -2.42
CA ILE A 117 3.14 6.18 -3.50
C ILE A 117 4.36 5.26 -3.47
N TYR A 118 4.16 4.00 -3.07
CA TYR A 118 5.21 3.00 -2.99
C TYR A 118 5.09 1.97 -4.11
N ASN A 119 6.17 1.77 -4.87
CA ASN A 119 6.23 0.76 -5.92
C ASN A 119 6.48 -0.64 -5.33
N GLN A 120 5.52 -1.55 -5.51
CA GLN A 120 5.55 -2.92 -5.00
C GLN A 120 6.65 -3.80 -5.64
N GLU A 121 7.27 -3.38 -6.74
CA GLU A 121 8.44 -4.06 -7.31
C GLU A 121 9.65 -4.08 -6.36
N PHE A 122 9.70 -3.15 -5.40
CA PHE A 122 10.74 -3.10 -4.36
C PHE A 122 10.41 -3.94 -3.12
N GLY A 123 9.41 -4.82 -3.22
CA GLY A 123 8.93 -5.73 -2.18
C GLY A 123 7.60 -5.28 -1.58
N ALA A 124 6.94 -6.19 -0.88
CA ALA A 124 5.66 -5.89 -0.25
C ALA A 124 5.83 -5.06 1.02
N LEU A 125 4.95 -4.08 1.24
CA LEU A 125 4.77 -3.47 2.54
C LEU A 125 4.00 -4.43 3.48
N PRO A 126 4.14 -4.30 4.80
CA PRO A 126 3.31 -5.05 5.73
C PRO A 126 1.85 -4.58 5.65
N ASP A 127 0.94 -5.36 6.23
CA ASP A 127 -0.43 -4.91 6.41
C ASP A 127 -0.45 -3.61 7.22
N LEU A 128 -0.88 -2.54 6.57
CA LEU A 128 -0.95 -1.22 7.16
C LEU A 128 -2.32 -0.98 7.81
N ALA A 129 -2.28 -0.30 8.93
CA ALA A 129 -3.49 0.21 9.59
C ALA A 129 -3.43 1.74 9.71
N VAL A 130 -4.60 2.37 9.71
CA VAL A 130 -4.73 3.78 10.09
C VAL A 130 -4.16 3.96 11.50
N GLY A 131 -3.34 5.00 11.69
CA GLY A 131 -2.59 5.27 12.93
C GLY A 131 -1.18 4.68 12.96
N ALA A 132 -0.78 3.80 12.01
CA ALA A 132 0.59 3.33 11.91
C ALA A 132 1.54 4.51 11.62
N GLU A 133 2.67 4.57 12.33
CA GLU A 133 3.67 5.61 12.11
C GLU A 133 4.49 5.30 10.87
N VAL A 134 4.57 6.27 9.97
CA VAL A 134 5.35 6.20 8.73
C VAL A 134 6.33 7.35 8.68
N GLU A 135 7.58 7.03 8.31
CA GLU A 135 8.59 7.99 7.91
C GLU A 135 9.03 7.67 6.48
N THR A 136 9.14 8.66 5.63
CA THR A 136 9.52 8.45 4.23
C THR A 136 10.38 9.57 3.69
N CYS A 137 11.38 9.17 2.89
CA CYS A 137 12.21 10.05 2.09
C CYS A 137 11.95 9.76 0.61
N GLY A 138 11.68 10.79 -0.19
CA GLY A 138 11.38 10.62 -1.61
C GLY A 138 11.19 11.95 -2.35
N ASP A 139 10.77 11.84 -3.60
CA ASP A 139 10.48 12.98 -4.45
C ASP A 139 9.09 13.52 -4.15
N TYR A 140 9.03 14.78 -3.75
CA TYR A 140 7.80 15.53 -3.59
C TYR A 140 7.32 16.06 -4.93
N ILE A 141 6.02 15.92 -5.19
CA ILE A 141 5.36 16.50 -6.37
C ILE A 141 4.02 17.11 -5.96
N THR A 142 3.81 18.39 -6.24
CA THR A 142 2.47 19.00 -6.13
C THR A 142 1.58 18.39 -7.21
N SER A 143 0.46 17.77 -6.81
CA SER A 143 -0.43 17.00 -7.68
C SER A 143 -1.90 17.41 -7.48
N THR A 144 -2.20 18.66 -7.80
CA THR A 144 -3.53 19.27 -7.64
C THR A 144 -4.42 19.12 -8.89
N ALA A 145 -3.83 18.69 -10.01
CA ALA A 145 -4.53 18.47 -11.28
C ALA A 145 -3.91 17.29 -12.02
N GLN A 146 -4.67 16.69 -12.92
CA GLN A 146 -4.18 15.60 -13.80
C GLN A 146 -2.96 16.05 -14.61
N SER A 147 -1.96 15.19 -14.71
CA SER A 147 -0.75 15.40 -15.50
C SER A 147 -0.20 14.07 -16.04
N GLY A 148 0.29 14.06 -17.29
CA GLY A 148 0.95 12.89 -17.89
C GLY A 148 0.11 11.61 -17.93
N GLY A 149 -1.22 11.70 -17.92
CA GLY A 149 -2.13 10.55 -17.89
C GLY A 149 -2.48 10.06 -16.47
N TYR A 150 -1.88 10.65 -15.42
CA TYR A 150 -2.19 10.34 -14.02
C TYR A 150 -3.19 11.33 -13.44
N PRO A 151 -4.17 10.88 -12.62
CA PRO A 151 -5.12 11.76 -11.95
C PRO A 151 -4.41 12.65 -10.92
N ALA A 152 -5.11 13.70 -10.47
CA ALA A 152 -4.68 14.45 -9.31
C ALA A 152 -4.63 13.55 -8.07
N SER A 153 -3.69 13.81 -7.15
CA SER A 153 -3.67 13.16 -5.85
C SER A 153 -4.87 13.59 -5.01
N PRO A 154 -5.54 12.64 -4.32
CA PRO A 154 -6.60 12.99 -3.36
C PRO A 154 -6.12 13.93 -2.25
N ASP A 155 -4.82 13.88 -1.91
CA ASP A 155 -4.19 14.74 -0.91
C ASP A 155 -3.55 16.00 -1.51
N GLY A 156 -3.65 16.22 -2.84
CA GLY A 156 -3.12 17.40 -3.54
C GLY A 156 -1.60 17.42 -3.74
N ALA A 157 -0.89 16.46 -3.19
CA ALA A 157 0.55 16.26 -3.39
C ALA A 157 0.93 14.80 -3.11
N ILE A 158 2.03 14.36 -3.70
CA ILE A 158 2.57 13.01 -3.53
C ILE A 158 4.02 13.05 -3.06
N VAL A 159 4.45 11.99 -2.36
CA VAL A 159 5.85 11.58 -2.23
C VAL A 159 6.01 10.27 -2.97
N HIS A 160 6.87 10.26 -3.97
CA HIS A 160 7.17 9.12 -4.83
C HIS A 160 8.68 8.82 -4.83
N TRP A 161 9.16 7.79 -5.54
CA TRP A 161 10.56 7.36 -5.49
C TRP A 161 11.08 7.09 -4.07
N VAL A 162 10.20 6.52 -3.27
CA VAL A 162 10.43 6.16 -1.87
C VAL A 162 11.10 4.79 -1.74
N HIS A 163 12.11 4.57 -2.55
CA HIS A 163 12.85 3.32 -2.65
C HIS A 163 14.29 3.59 -3.10
N ARG A 164 15.14 2.59 -3.03
CA ARG A 164 16.51 2.67 -3.53
C ARG A 164 16.51 3.09 -5.00
N SER A 165 17.29 4.12 -5.32
CA SER A 165 17.42 4.57 -6.71
C SER A 165 18.23 3.56 -7.52
N THR A 166 17.73 3.25 -8.72
CA THR A 166 18.43 2.50 -9.77
C THR A 166 18.98 3.43 -10.85
N ARG A 167 18.79 4.75 -10.71
CA ARG A 167 19.27 5.76 -11.67
C ARG A 167 20.51 6.46 -11.14
N PRO A 168 21.60 6.51 -11.90
CA PRO A 168 22.76 7.33 -11.53
C PRO A 168 22.37 8.80 -11.32
N GLY A 169 22.85 9.40 -10.23
CA GLY A 169 22.61 10.82 -9.93
C GLY A 169 21.22 11.14 -9.37
N HIS A 170 20.38 10.14 -9.12
CA HIS A 170 19.12 10.31 -8.42
C HIS A 170 19.25 9.76 -6.99
N GLU A 171 18.89 10.57 -6.00
CA GLU A 171 18.94 10.18 -4.60
C GLU A 171 17.96 9.05 -4.28
N SER A 172 18.41 8.08 -3.48
CA SER A 172 17.56 7.01 -2.97
C SER A 172 16.51 7.57 -2.01
N GLY A 173 15.34 6.93 -2.02
CA GLY A 173 14.31 7.13 -1.03
C GLY A 173 14.12 5.87 -0.19
N TYR A 174 13.18 5.91 0.74
CA TYR A 174 12.75 4.78 1.57
C TYR A 174 11.37 5.03 2.16
N VAL A 175 10.75 3.96 2.63
CA VAL A 175 9.62 3.99 3.55
C VAL A 175 10.02 3.27 4.82
N ALA A 176 9.80 3.88 5.98
CA ALA A 176 9.94 3.22 7.27
C ALA A 176 8.57 3.17 7.95
N ILE A 177 8.14 1.97 8.34
CA ILE A 177 6.86 1.73 9.02
C ILE A 177 7.16 1.19 10.39
N SER A 178 6.78 1.93 11.44
CA SER A 178 7.10 1.60 12.83
C SER A 178 8.60 1.30 13.05
N GLY A 179 9.48 2.03 12.33
CA GLY A 179 10.93 1.90 12.42
C GLY A 179 11.56 0.81 11.55
N VAL A 180 10.77 0.03 10.83
CA VAL A 180 11.25 -0.97 9.86
C VAL A 180 11.28 -0.38 8.46
N VAL A 181 12.43 -0.49 7.76
CA VAL A 181 12.67 0.14 6.46
C VAL A 181 12.30 -0.79 5.31
N TYR A 182 11.63 -0.23 4.32
CA TYR A 182 11.19 -0.89 3.08
C TYR A 182 11.69 -0.12 1.86
N GLY A 183 11.88 -0.82 0.75
CA GLY A 183 12.26 -0.23 -0.54
C GLY A 183 13.72 0.22 -0.64
N TYR A 184 14.58 -0.15 0.31
CA TYR A 184 15.96 0.34 0.38
C TYR A 184 17.00 -0.73 0.01
#